data_90e81a86ec1e481b7abaea87b71c0ae6
#
_entry.id   90e81a86ec1e481b7abaea87b71c0ae6
#
_cell.length_a   1.000
_cell.length_b   1.000
_cell.length_c   1.000
_cell.angle_alpha   90.00
_cell.angle_beta   90.00
_cell.angle_gamma   90.00
#
_symmetry.space_group_name_H-M   'P 1'
#
loop_
_entity.id
_entity.type
_entity.pdbx_description
1 polymer ?
#
loop_
_entity_poly.entity_id
_entity_poly.type
_entity_poly.pdbx_seq_one_letter_code
_entity_poly.pdbx_strand_id
1 'polypeptide(L)'
;MKISVKLTVVFVLSCLIAGFTFHDDEWGFFGHRRINRLAVFTLPEEMLPLFKTNIDFLTEHAVDPDKRRYAFRLEAPRHYLDMDIYRGKCLSRNFAEAFSSFAQLCFITATNDSLKIRVADTSWCNGLKYATLTDGIRQWSCPKSLVRSRFNSFVLPAYYDLRYIIPPDSVRSLLPAGAPDILSVVLIDHFTEHGIVPYIIEQQYNKLVKAFRAGNRDDIINTAADLGHYIGDAHVPLHACSNYNGQKTDQYGIHAFWESRLPELFADVQYDYLVGKAQYIGDVRGFAWETIEASGALADSVLLIEADLRSFYPKDQQMCFDQRLGQSVWIQCREYAAAYQLRMNGMVEARMRQAILGVGSLWYSAWIEAGSPDLKLNSDIRASWIPDSNVIKYDQLIQNGSKGFGRDHE
;
A
#
# COMPACT_ATOMS: atom_id res chain seq x y z
N MET A 1 -50.27 -22.60 -26.44
CA MET A 1 -49.17 -23.33 -25.78
C MET A 1 -47.79 -23.02 -26.41
N LYS A 2 -47.48 -21.73 -26.67
CA LYS A 2 -46.22 -21.28 -27.27
C LYS A 2 -45.50 -20.15 -26.48
N ILE A 3 -46.00 -19.77 -25.30
CA ILE A 3 -45.45 -18.68 -24.47
C ILE A 3 -44.51 -19.20 -23.37
N SER A 4 -44.63 -20.48 -22.99
CA SER A 4 -43.84 -21.06 -21.88
C SER A 4 -42.37 -21.31 -22.21
N VAL A 5 -42.01 -21.65 -23.45
CA VAL A 5 -40.64 -22.03 -23.82
C VAL A 5 -39.71 -20.81 -23.92
N LYS A 6 -40.20 -19.64 -24.35
CA LYS A 6 -39.37 -18.42 -24.43
C LYS A 6 -39.04 -17.83 -23.05
N LEU A 7 -39.93 -17.96 -22.06
CA LEU A 7 -39.68 -17.48 -20.70
C LEU A 7 -38.65 -18.35 -19.99
N THR A 8 -38.69 -19.68 -20.20
CA THR A 8 -37.74 -20.62 -19.58
C THR A 8 -36.33 -20.44 -20.13
N VAL A 9 -36.18 -20.18 -21.43
CA VAL A 9 -34.86 -19.94 -22.05
C VAL A 9 -34.25 -18.61 -21.58
N VAL A 10 -35.06 -17.55 -21.42
CA VAL A 10 -34.60 -16.25 -20.90
C VAL A 10 -34.21 -16.37 -19.42
N PHE A 11 -34.95 -17.16 -18.63
CA PHE A 11 -34.61 -17.38 -17.19
C PHE A 11 -33.36 -18.23 -17.03
N VAL A 12 -33.12 -19.25 -17.84
CA VAL A 12 -31.89 -20.06 -17.85
C VAL A 12 -30.70 -19.26 -18.37
N LEU A 13 -30.87 -18.39 -19.37
CA LEU A 13 -29.79 -17.50 -19.83
C LEU A 13 -29.46 -16.40 -18.82
N SER A 14 -30.46 -15.85 -18.11
CA SER A 14 -30.21 -14.87 -17.04
C SER A 14 -29.54 -15.52 -15.80
N CYS A 15 -29.83 -16.78 -15.48
CA CYS A 15 -29.14 -17.51 -14.42
C CYS A 15 -27.70 -17.92 -14.80
N LEU A 16 -27.40 -18.09 -16.10
CA LEU A 16 -26.05 -18.38 -16.59
C LEU A 16 -25.17 -17.12 -16.65
N ILE A 17 -25.77 -15.91 -16.75
CA ILE A 17 -25.03 -14.64 -16.75
C ILE A 17 -24.82 -14.14 -15.31
N ALA A 18 -25.64 -14.53 -14.33
CA ALA A 18 -25.50 -14.17 -12.93
C ALA A 18 -24.40 -14.96 -12.17
N GLY A 19 -23.75 -15.91 -12.83
CA GLY A 19 -22.71 -16.77 -12.22
C GLY A 19 -21.26 -16.26 -12.38
N PHE A 20 -21.05 -15.15 -13.08
CA PHE A 20 -19.70 -14.57 -13.26
C PHE A 20 -19.53 -13.26 -12.48
N THR A 21 -19.71 -13.29 -11.19
CA THR A 21 -19.11 -12.27 -10.34
C THR A 21 -17.67 -12.69 -10.11
N PHE A 22 -16.74 -12.07 -10.83
CA PHE A 22 -15.32 -12.15 -10.50
C PHE A 22 -15.15 -11.58 -9.08
N HIS A 23 -14.91 -12.44 -8.12
CA HIS A 23 -14.39 -12.05 -6.83
C HIS A 23 -12.88 -11.91 -7.01
N ASP A 24 -12.42 -10.73 -7.45
CA ASP A 24 -11.00 -10.38 -7.55
C ASP A 24 -10.34 -10.25 -6.16
N ASP A 25 -11.12 -10.34 -5.08
CA ASP A 25 -10.76 -9.92 -3.74
C ASP A 25 -9.93 -10.90 -2.90
N GLU A 26 -9.61 -12.09 -3.42
CA GLU A 26 -8.84 -13.07 -2.64
C GLU A 26 -7.41 -13.26 -3.13
N TRP A 27 -6.96 -12.47 -4.12
CA TRP A 27 -5.75 -12.75 -4.88
C TRP A 27 -4.45 -12.40 -4.13
N GLY A 28 -4.32 -11.27 -3.43
CA GLY A 28 -3.14 -10.89 -2.64
C GLY A 28 -3.07 -11.51 -1.24
N PHE A 29 -4.15 -12.07 -0.76
CA PHE A 29 -4.33 -12.45 0.65
C PHE A 29 -3.43 -13.59 1.13
N PHE A 30 -3.06 -14.53 0.25
CA PHE A 30 -2.19 -15.66 0.63
C PHE A 30 -0.82 -15.19 1.13
N GLY A 31 -0.16 -14.29 0.40
CA GLY A 31 1.15 -13.77 0.73
C GLY A 31 1.16 -13.05 2.07
N HIS A 32 0.25 -12.09 2.26
CA HIS A 32 0.15 -11.29 3.50
C HIS A 32 -0.13 -12.16 4.73
N ARG A 33 -1.08 -13.10 4.63
CA ARG A 33 -1.36 -14.05 5.71
C ARG A 33 -0.14 -14.88 6.06
N ARG A 34 0.59 -15.38 5.07
CA ARG A 34 1.80 -16.18 5.27
C ARG A 34 2.91 -15.37 5.92
N ILE A 35 3.14 -14.13 5.46
CA ILE A 35 4.18 -13.24 5.98
C ILE A 35 3.92 -12.94 7.45
N ASN A 36 2.73 -12.45 7.80
CA ASN A 36 2.40 -12.12 9.19
C ASN A 36 2.48 -13.34 10.11
N ARG A 37 1.95 -14.48 9.66
CA ARG A 37 2.01 -15.72 10.45
C ARG A 37 3.44 -16.16 10.74
N LEU A 38 4.31 -16.13 9.74
CA LEU A 38 5.68 -16.59 9.89
C LEU A 38 6.56 -15.59 10.63
N ALA A 39 6.28 -14.30 10.55
CA ALA A 39 6.97 -13.26 11.30
C ALA A 39 6.89 -13.49 12.82
N VAL A 40 5.80 -14.07 13.34
CA VAL A 40 5.66 -14.42 14.76
C VAL A 40 6.80 -15.30 15.25
N PHE A 41 7.29 -16.23 14.43
CA PHE A 41 8.34 -17.18 14.81
C PHE A 41 9.74 -16.58 14.80
N THR A 42 9.90 -15.36 14.30
CA THR A 42 11.17 -14.62 14.36
C THR A 42 11.37 -13.89 15.70
N LEU A 43 10.30 -13.69 16.47
CA LEU A 43 10.28 -12.88 17.67
C LEU A 43 11.05 -13.52 18.86
N PRO A 44 11.58 -12.71 19.78
CA PRO A 44 12.22 -13.20 21.01
C PRO A 44 11.19 -13.78 22.00
N GLU A 45 11.68 -14.56 22.96
CA GLU A 45 10.84 -15.30 23.93
C GLU A 45 9.90 -14.39 24.72
N GLU A 46 10.29 -13.15 24.99
CA GLU A 46 9.51 -12.17 25.74
C GLU A 46 8.24 -11.72 25.00
N MET A 47 8.28 -11.71 23.66
CA MET A 47 7.16 -11.33 22.82
C MET A 47 6.28 -12.51 22.38
N LEU A 48 6.87 -13.71 22.31
CA LEU A 48 6.22 -14.91 21.79
C LEU A 48 4.87 -15.23 22.45
N PRO A 49 4.69 -15.17 23.79
CA PRO A 49 3.41 -15.53 24.40
C PRO A 49 2.25 -14.71 23.84
N LEU A 50 2.39 -13.38 23.76
CA LEU A 50 1.35 -12.50 23.22
C LEU A 50 1.09 -12.75 21.72
N PHE A 51 2.16 -12.78 20.92
CA PHE A 51 2.02 -12.88 19.46
C PHE A 51 1.58 -14.28 19.02
N LYS A 52 2.06 -15.34 19.68
CA LYS A 52 1.67 -16.72 19.38
C LYS A 52 0.21 -17.02 19.75
N THR A 53 -0.27 -16.49 20.88
CA THR A 53 -1.69 -16.59 21.26
C THR A 53 -2.59 -15.90 20.21
N ASN A 54 -2.07 -14.87 19.55
CA ASN A 54 -2.80 -14.09 18.55
C ASN A 54 -2.38 -14.38 17.10
N ILE A 55 -1.69 -15.51 16.84
CA ILE A 55 -1.16 -15.82 15.50
C ILE A 55 -2.27 -15.96 14.45
N ASP A 56 -3.41 -16.53 14.81
CA ASP A 56 -4.54 -16.64 13.89
C ASP A 56 -5.14 -15.27 13.59
N PHE A 57 -5.24 -14.39 14.61
CA PHE A 57 -5.66 -13.01 14.42
C PHE A 57 -4.71 -12.27 13.47
N LEU A 58 -3.40 -12.29 13.73
CA LEU A 58 -2.39 -11.66 12.88
C LEU A 58 -2.41 -12.18 11.44
N THR A 59 -2.77 -13.45 11.26
CA THR A 59 -2.94 -14.08 9.95
C THR A 59 -4.18 -13.57 9.23
N GLU A 60 -5.35 -13.65 9.88
CA GLU A 60 -6.63 -13.29 9.28
C GLU A 60 -6.75 -11.79 8.96
N HIS A 61 -6.24 -10.94 9.86
CA HIS A 61 -6.30 -9.48 9.72
C HIS A 61 -5.10 -8.86 8.98
N ALA A 62 -4.18 -9.68 8.49
CA ALA A 62 -3.10 -9.24 7.60
C ALA A 62 -3.62 -8.60 6.29
N VAL A 63 -4.86 -8.85 5.92
CA VAL A 63 -5.49 -8.40 4.66
C VAL A 63 -6.53 -7.30 4.85
N ASP A 64 -6.73 -6.83 6.06
CA ASP A 64 -7.70 -5.76 6.34
C ASP A 64 -7.36 -4.43 5.63
N PRO A 65 -6.08 -4.02 5.46
CA PRO A 65 -5.76 -2.86 4.63
C PRO A 65 -6.23 -2.99 3.18
N ASP A 66 -6.11 -4.16 2.56
CA ASP A 66 -6.64 -4.42 1.21
C ASP A 66 -8.14 -4.23 1.14
N LYS A 67 -8.88 -4.75 2.12
CA LYS A 67 -10.33 -4.52 2.20
C LYS A 67 -10.65 -3.05 2.35
N ARG A 68 -9.91 -2.30 3.18
CA ARG A 68 -10.11 -0.87 3.41
C ARG A 68 -9.91 -0.04 2.14
N ARG A 69 -8.98 -0.40 1.24
CA ARG A 69 -8.70 0.37 0.01
C ARG A 69 -9.89 0.49 -0.92
N TYR A 70 -10.81 -0.47 -0.91
CA TYR A 70 -12.04 -0.40 -1.70
C TYR A 70 -13.13 0.46 -1.05
N ALA A 71 -13.06 0.68 0.25
CA ALA A 71 -14.07 1.41 1.00
C ALA A 71 -13.65 2.84 1.37
N PHE A 72 -12.34 3.12 1.40
CA PHE A 72 -11.78 4.39 1.84
C PHE A 72 -10.71 4.92 0.88
N ARG A 73 -11.00 6.07 0.27
CA ARG A 73 -10.18 6.65 -0.81
C ARG A 73 -8.71 6.88 -0.43
N LEU A 74 -8.42 7.25 0.82
CA LEU A 74 -7.03 7.50 1.25
C LEU A 74 -6.27 6.22 1.58
N GLU A 75 -6.88 5.05 1.52
CA GLU A 75 -6.20 3.80 1.79
C GLU A 75 -5.40 3.30 0.58
N ALA A 76 -5.97 3.32 -0.62
CA ALA A 76 -5.31 2.78 -1.81
C ALA A 76 -3.86 3.29 -2.00
N PRO A 77 -3.55 4.60 -1.85
CA PRO A 77 -2.18 5.09 -1.99
C PRO A 77 -1.17 4.57 -0.95
N ARG A 78 -1.63 3.94 0.13
CA ARG A 78 -0.78 3.45 1.21
C ARG A 78 -0.04 2.16 0.88
N HIS A 79 -0.46 1.48 -0.20
CA HIS A 79 0.03 0.16 -0.59
C HIS A 79 1.23 0.19 -1.53
N TYR A 80 1.57 1.33 -2.14
CA TYR A 80 2.58 1.40 -3.18
C TYR A 80 3.34 2.73 -3.18
N LEU A 81 4.38 2.81 -4.04
CA LEU A 81 5.06 4.04 -4.42
C LEU A 81 5.63 3.88 -5.84
N ASP A 82 5.10 4.60 -6.81
CA ASP A 82 5.52 4.59 -8.21
C ASP A 82 6.90 5.27 -8.38
N MET A 83 7.98 4.55 -8.10
CA MET A 83 9.35 5.07 -8.08
C MET A 83 9.79 5.64 -9.44
N ASP A 84 9.27 5.10 -10.53
CA ASP A 84 9.56 5.55 -11.89
C ASP A 84 9.06 6.98 -12.17
N ILE A 85 7.97 7.42 -11.52
CA ILE A 85 7.44 8.80 -11.61
C ILE A 85 8.40 9.82 -10.99
N TYR A 86 9.21 9.41 -10.02
CA TYR A 86 10.14 10.28 -9.30
C TYR A 86 11.57 10.17 -9.80
N ARG A 87 11.83 9.39 -10.86
CA ARG A 87 13.18 9.22 -11.43
C ARG A 87 13.77 10.58 -11.84
N GLY A 88 14.91 10.94 -11.26
CA GLY A 88 15.58 12.23 -11.49
C GLY A 88 14.98 13.42 -10.72
N LYS A 89 13.96 13.21 -9.89
CA LYS A 89 13.39 14.22 -9.01
C LYS A 89 13.89 14.04 -7.58
N CYS A 90 13.82 15.10 -6.78
CA CYS A 90 14.08 15.00 -5.36
C CYS A 90 12.77 14.63 -4.61
N LEU A 91 12.66 13.39 -4.21
CA LEU A 91 11.57 12.96 -3.33
C LEU A 91 12.07 12.94 -1.88
N SER A 92 11.58 13.87 -1.05
CA SER A 92 11.94 13.89 0.37
C SER A 92 11.40 12.65 1.09
N ARG A 93 12.20 12.07 1.97
CA ARG A 93 11.77 10.99 2.87
C ARG A 93 10.90 11.49 4.04
N ASN A 94 10.60 12.77 4.12
CA ASN A 94 9.62 13.36 5.03
C ASN A 94 8.31 13.64 4.29
N PHE A 95 7.19 13.12 4.80
CA PHE A 95 5.89 13.19 4.13
C PHE A 95 5.43 14.63 3.82
N ALA A 96 5.49 15.54 4.82
CA ALA A 96 5.05 16.92 4.62
C ALA A 96 5.88 17.67 3.56
N GLU A 97 7.18 17.40 3.49
CA GLU A 97 8.08 17.98 2.51
C GLU A 97 7.78 17.45 1.11
N ALA A 98 7.67 16.13 0.95
CA ALA A 98 7.30 15.51 -0.31
C ALA A 98 5.93 16.01 -0.78
N PHE A 99 4.94 15.98 0.10
CA PHE A 99 3.60 16.49 -0.19
C PHE A 99 3.63 17.96 -0.66
N SER A 100 4.44 18.83 -0.03
CA SER A 100 4.56 20.23 -0.41
C SER A 100 5.19 20.44 -1.80
N SER A 101 5.97 19.50 -2.29
CA SER A 101 6.62 19.58 -3.61
C SER A 101 5.72 19.13 -4.77
N PHE A 102 4.80 18.23 -4.52
CA PHE A 102 4.00 17.62 -5.58
C PHE A 102 2.52 18.00 -5.50
N ALA A 103 1.96 18.24 -4.31
CA ALA A 103 0.63 18.84 -4.17
C ALA A 103 0.66 20.34 -4.48
N GLN A 104 -0.48 20.91 -4.89
CA GLN A 104 -0.64 22.33 -5.20
C GLN A 104 -1.65 22.98 -4.28
N LEU A 105 -1.36 24.21 -3.86
CA LEU A 105 -2.32 25.11 -3.22
C LEU A 105 -2.86 26.07 -4.28
N CYS A 106 -4.14 25.95 -4.61
CA CYS A 106 -4.82 26.84 -5.54
C CYS A 106 -5.50 27.97 -4.75
N PHE A 107 -4.93 29.18 -4.82
CA PHE A 107 -5.43 30.38 -4.19
C PHE A 107 -6.39 31.10 -5.16
N ILE A 108 -7.64 31.25 -4.78
CA ILE A 108 -8.68 31.92 -5.57
C ILE A 108 -8.80 33.35 -5.08
N THR A 109 -8.60 34.29 -6.00
CA THR A 109 -8.62 35.74 -5.70
C THR A 109 -10.03 36.34 -5.76
N ALA A 110 -10.20 37.59 -5.27
CA ALA A 110 -11.44 38.33 -5.36
C ALA A 110 -11.88 38.63 -6.80
N THR A 111 -10.96 38.62 -7.78
CA THR A 111 -11.24 38.76 -9.23
C THR A 111 -11.54 37.43 -9.92
N ASN A 112 -11.68 36.34 -9.14
CA ASN A 112 -11.91 35.00 -9.65
C ASN A 112 -10.71 34.41 -10.44
N ASP A 113 -9.54 35.04 -10.37
CA ASP A 113 -8.30 34.48 -10.89
C ASP A 113 -7.77 33.40 -9.91
N SER A 114 -6.96 32.48 -10.41
CA SER A 114 -6.35 31.44 -9.58
C SER A 114 -4.83 31.49 -9.63
N LEU A 115 -4.20 31.37 -8.46
CA LEU A 115 -2.75 31.25 -8.32
C LEU A 115 -2.43 29.88 -7.73
N LYS A 116 -1.82 29.00 -8.54
CA LYS A 116 -1.44 27.64 -8.12
C LYS A 116 0.00 27.64 -7.64
N ILE A 117 0.21 27.29 -6.38
CA ILE A 117 1.54 27.33 -5.75
C ILE A 117 1.94 25.95 -5.28
N ARG A 118 3.22 25.61 -5.50
CA ARG A 118 3.89 24.45 -4.92
C ARG A 118 5.32 24.81 -4.51
N VAL A 119 5.93 23.96 -3.72
CA VAL A 119 7.36 24.01 -3.43
C VAL A 119 8.12 23.34 -4.58
N ALA A 120 9.20 23.93 -5.09
CA ALA A 120 10.08 23.27 -6.03
C ALA A 120 10.73 22.05 -5.36
N ASP A 121 10.67 20.89 -6.01
CA ASP A 121 11.12 19.60 -5.46
C ASP A 121 12.58 19.63 -4.98
N THR A 122 13.47 20.26 -5.74
CA THR A 122 14.89 20.42 -5.38
C THR A 122 15.11 21.17 -4.05
N SER A 123 14.11 21.88 -3.56
CA SER A 123 14.22 22.69 -2.32
C SER A 123 14.58 21.82 -1.11
N TRP A 124 14.06 20.61 -1.02
CA TRP A 124 14.28 19.75 0.14
C TRP A 124 15.60 19.00 0.14
N CYS A 125 16.23 18.85 -1.03
CA CYS A 125 17.50 18.12 -1.22
C CYS A 125 18.75 19.01 -1.31
N ASN A 126 18.59 20.34 -1.27
CA ASN A 126 19.72 21.27 -1.52
C ASN A 126 20.47 21.72 -0.25
N GLY A 127 20.11 21.23 0.93
CA GLY A 127 20.73 21.61 2.20
C GLY A 127 20.48 23.06 2.67
N LEU A 128 19.80 23.90 1.88
CA LEU A 128 19.54 25.30 2.21
C LEU A 128 18.44 25.45 3.28
N LYS A 129 18.43 26.58 3.99
CA LYS A 129 17.41 26.93 4.99
C LYS A 129 16.08 27.40 4.37
N TYR A 130 16.11 27.79 3.10
CA TYR A 130 14.95 28.31 2.39
C TYR A 130 14.50 27.33 1.32
N ALA A 131 13.21 27.23 1.15
CA ALA A 131 12.56 26.54 0.04
C ALA A 131 12.21 27.57 -1.04
N THR A 132 12.24 27.15 -2.31
CA THR A 132 11.74 27.92 -3.44
C THR A 132 10.28 27.55 -3.66
N LEU A 133 9.38 28.53 -3.55
CA LEU A 133 7.99 28.38 -3.97
C LEU A 133 7.84 28.89 -5.39
N THR A 134 6.90 28.34 -6.14
CA THR A 134 6.65 28.72 -7.53
C THR A 134 5.16 28.63 -7.87
N ASP A 135 4.72 29.56 -8.74
CA ASP A 135 3.42 29.51 -9.42
C ASP A 135 3.53 29.02 -10.88
N GLY A 136 4.70 28.51 -11.25
CA GLY A 136 5.02 28.08 -12.61
C GLY A 136 5.66 29.18 -13.47
N ILE A 137 5.49 30.45 -13.11
CA ILE A 137 6.04 31.63 -13.83
C ILE A 137 7.07 32.33 -12.93
N ARG A 138 6.71 32.62 -11.70
CA ARG A 138 7.53 33.31 -10.70
C ARG A 138 8.06 32.34 -9.67
N GLN A 139 9.17 32.74 -9.05
CA GLN A 139 9.75 32.01 -7.92
C GLN A 139 10.08 32.98 -6.79
N TRP A 140 9.90 32.54 -5.55
CA TRP A 140 10.28 33.28 -4.36
C TRP A 140 10.74 32.34 -3.25
N SER A 141 11.53 32.88 -2.34
CA SER A 141 12.09 32.15 -1.21
C SER A 141 11.17 32.19 0.00
N CYS A 142 11.04 31.06 0.69
CA CYS A 142 10.30 30.94 1.93
C CYS A 142 11.09 30.09 2.93
N PRO A 143 11.15 30.43 4.23
CA PRO A 143 11.82 29.57 5.21
C PRO A 143 11.21 28.17 5.24
N LYS A 144 12.05 27.14 5.15
CA LYS A 144 11.60 25.73 5.21
C LYS A 144 10.79 25.42 6.46
N SER A 145 11.17 26.01 7.62
CA SER A 145 10.42 25.88 8.86
C SER A 145 8.99 26.40 8.76
N LEU A 146 8.79 27.52 8.06
CA LEU A 146 7.45 28.09 7.83
C LEU A 146 6.62 27.18 6.92
N VAL A 147 7.21 26.70 5.82
CA VAL A 147 6.52 25.76 4.91
C VAL A 147 6.08 24.51 5.69
N ARG A 148 7.02 23.84 6.40
CA ARG A 148 6.69 22.65 7.21
C ARG A 148 5.57 22.95 8.23
N SER A 149 5.67 24.07 8.94
CA SER A 149 4.65 24.47 9.92
C SER A 149 3.27 24.61 9.27
N ARG A 150 3.16 25.32 8.14
CA ARG A 150 1.88 25.51 7.45
C ARG A 150 1.31 24.22 6.89
N PHE A 151 2.15 23.39 6.28
CA PHE A 151 1.71 22.09 5.78
C PHE A 151 1.24 21.17 6.92
N ASN A 152 2.02 21.03 7.99
CA ASN A 152 1.64 20.16 9.11
C ASN A 152 0.37 20.64 9.84
N SER A 153 0.21 21.95 10.03
CA SER A 153 -0.89 22.49 10.85
C SER A 153 -2.20 22.68 10.09
N PHE A 154 -2.17 22.87 8.77
CA PHE A 154 -3.35 23.25 8.01
C PHE A 154 -3.59 22.42 6.73
N VAL A 155 -2.54 22.10 5.98
CA VAL A 155 -2.69 21.42 4.69
C VAL A 155 -2.93 19.92 4.88
N LEU A 156 -2.07 19.24 5.64
CA LEU A 156 -2.22 17.82 5.92
C LEU A 156 -3.50 17.46 6.69
N PRO A 157 -3.94 18.22 7.71
CA PRO A 157 -5.25 17.99 8.31
C PRO A 157 -6.41 18.12 7.32
N ALA A 158 -6.35 19.09 6.40
CA ALA A 158 -7.39 19.23 5.36
C ALA A 158 -7.38 18.07 4.37
N TYR A 159 -6.20 17.53 4.05
CA TYR A 159 -6.06 16.31 3.25
C TYR A 159 -6.65 15.10 3.97
N TYR A 160 -6.27 14.82 5.20
CA TYR A 160 -6.75 13.65 5.95
C TYR A 160 -8.27 13.71 6.24
N ASP A 161 -8.83 14.91 6.41
CA ASP A 161 -10.26 15.10 6.61
C ASP A 161 -11.06 15.14 5.28
N LEU A 162 -10.41 14.94 4.13
CA LEU A 162 -11.00 15.00 2.79
C LEU A 162 -11.74 16.33 2.51
N ARG A 163 -11.42 17.40 3.24
CA ARG A 163 -12.05 18.71 3.05
C ARG A 163 -11.52 19.45 1.84
N TYR A 164 -10.22 19.34 1.58
CA TYR A 164 -9.48 19.98 0.49
C TYR A 164 -9.60 21.52 0.44
N ILE A 165 -10.26 22.15 1.40
CA ILE A 165 -10.41 23.59 1.55
C ILE A 165 -9.64 24.03 2.78
N ILE A 166 -8.79 25.05 2.61
CA ILE A 166 -7.90 25.55 3.65
C ILE A 166 -8.25 27.01 3.91
N PRO A 167 -8.36 27.46 5.18
CA PRO A 167 -8.58 28.86 5.48
C PRO A 167 -7.45 29.74 4.91
N PRO A 168 -7.76 30.80 4.12
CA PRO A 168 -6.75 31.60 3.43
C PRO A 168 -5.67 32.16 4.35
N ASP A 169 -6.05 32.71 5.51
CA ASP A 169 -5.13 33.32 6.46
C ASP A 169 -4.10 32.37 7.03
N SER A 170 -4.44 31.05 7.11
CA SER A 170 -3.55 30.03 7.64
C SER A 170 -2.34 29.74 6.75
N VAL A 171 -2.45 30.02 5.44
CA VAL A 171 -1.39 29.77 4.44
C VAL A 171 -0.98 31.04 3.66
N ARG A 172 -1.58 32.21 3.96
CA ARG A 172 -1.25 33.48 3.31
C ARG A 172 0.24 33.84 3.39
N SER A 173 0.91 33.44 4.48
CA SER A 173 2.36 33.66 4.67
C SER A 173 3.25 32.87 3.68
N LEU A 174 2.70 31.95 2.89
CA LEU A 174 3.40 31.28 1.79
C LEU A 174 3.40 32.11 0.50
N LEU A 175 2.55 33.14 0.38
CA LEU A 175 2.47 34.02 -0.78
C LEU A 175 3.60 35.08 -0.77
N PRO A 176 4.01 35.57 -1.96
CA PRO A 176 4.96 36.69 -2.05
C PRO A 176 4.30 37.98 -1.53
N ALA A 177 5.14 38.97 -1.16
CA ALA A 177 4.67 40.30 -0.82
C ALA A 177 3.87 40.93 -1.97
N GLY A 178 2.77 41.59 -1.64
CA GLY A 178 1.89 42.22 -2.64
C GLY A 178 0.92 41.24 -3.33
N ALA A 179 0.77 40.03 -2.82
CA ALA A 179 -0.25 39.10 -3.31
C ALA A 179 -1.65 39.68 -3.13
N PRO A 180 -2.59 39.43 -4.07
CA PRO A 180 -3.95 39.93 -4.01
C PRO A 180 -4.72 39.33 -2.83
N ASP A 181 -5.93 39.89 -2.59
CA ASP A 181 -6.84 39.35 -1.60
C ASP A 181 -7.33 37.95 -2.04
N ILE A 182 -7.28 37.02 -1.10
CA ILE A 182 -7.61 35.61 -1.34
C ILE A 182 -8.98 35.32 -0.70
N LEU A 183 -9.90 34.77 -1.49
CA LEU A 183 -11.21 34.32 -1.05
C LEU A 183 -11.21 32.90 -0.50
N SER A 184 -10.50 32.00 -1.17
CA SER A 184 -10.43 30.61 -0.77
C SER A 184 -9.12 29.98 -1.22
N VAL A 185 -8.74 28.87 -0.56
CA VAL A 185 -7.58 28.04 -0.94
C VAL A 185 -8.04 26.60 -1.05
N VAL A 186 -7.79 26.00 -2.21
CA VAL A 186 -8.13 24.62 -2.52
C VAL A 186 -6.84 23.82 -2.63
N LEU A 187 -6.78 22.68 -1.94
CA LEU A 187 -5.71 21.70 -2.07
C LEU A 187 -5.97 20.81 -3.28
N ILE A 188 -4.98 20.69 -4.15
CA ILE A 188 -4.98 19.76 -5.28
C ILE A 188 -3.84 18.76 -5.02
N ASP A 189 -4.23 17.50 -4.83
CA ASP A 189 -3.29 16.43 -4.54
C ASP A 189 -2.86 15.76 -5.86
N HIS A 190 -1.58 15.89 -6.19
CA HIS A 190 -0.90 15.19 -7.29
C HIS A 190 0.22 14.29 -6.76
N PHE A 191 0.27 14.10 -5.45
CA PHE A 191 1.33 13.34 -4.80
C PHE A 191 0.87 11.93 -4.44
N THR A 192 -0.23 11.83 -3.70
CA THR A 192 -0.63 10.54 -3.13
C THR A 192 -1.18 9.58 -4.17
N GLU A 193 -1.64 10.05 -5.33
CA GLU A 193 -2.03 9.19 -6.46
C GLU A 193 -0.88 8.28 -6.95
N HIS A 194 0.38 8.64 -6.65
CA HIS A 194 1.57 7.85 -6.98
C HIS A 194 2.07 6.99 -5.80
N GLY A 195 1.30 6.93 -4.73
CA GLY A 195 1.58 6.08 -3.57
C GLY A 195 2.48 6.70 -2.51
N ILE A 196 2.37 6.15 -1.29
CA ILE A 196 3.01 6.67 -0.08
C ILE A 196 3.46 5.59 0.91
N VAL A 197 3.60 4.32 0.49
CA VAL A 197 3.87 3.19 1.39
C VAL A 197 5.03 3.38 2.36
N PRO A 198 6.22 3.94 2.00
CA PRO A 198 7.31 4.06 2.97
C PRO A 198 7.00 5.03 4.12
N TYR A 199 6.19 6.07 3.85
CA TYR A 199 5.72 6.98 4.90
C TYR A 199 4.70 6.32 5.82
N ILE A 200 3.87 5.41 5.28
CA ILE A 200 2.88 4.69 6.06
C ILE A 200 3.54 3.65 6.96
N ILE A 201 4.57 2.96 6.51
CA ILE A 201 5.35 2.05 7.36
C ILE A 201 5.89 2.79 8.59
N GLU A 202 6.50 3.96 8.41
CA GLU A 202 6.98 4.79 9.52
C GLU A 202 5.83 5.24 10.44
N GLN A 203 4.70 5.64 9.88
CA GLN A 203 3.52 6.07 10.64
C GLN A 203 2.94 4.92 11.49
N GLN A 204 2.76 3.74 10.90
CA GLN A 204 2.23 2.56 11.58
C GLN A 204 3.20 2.02 12.64
N TYR A 205 4.51 2.06 12.36
CA TYR A 205 5.53 1.75 13.34
C TYR A 205 5.42 2.65 14.58
N ASN A 206 5.32 3.97 14.40
CA ASN A 206 5.16 4.91 15.49
C ASN A 206 3.83 4.69 16.26
N LYS A 207 2.77 4.26 15.58
CA LYS A 207 1.51 3.85 16.21
C LYS A 207 1.72 2.61 17.07
N LEU A 208 2.44 1.62 16.58
CA LEU A 208 2.76 0.39 17.31
C LEU A 208 3.61 0.66 18.56
N VAL A 209 4.64 1.54 18.47
CA VAL A 209 5.42 1.99 19.62
C VAL A 209 4.52 2.60 20.71
N LYS A 210 3.58 3.45 20.31
CA LYS A 210 2.60 4.05 21.25
C LYS A 210 1.70 3.00 21.89
N ALA A 211 1.23 2.01 21.12
CA ALA A 211 0.41 0.91 21.61
C ALA A 211 1.16 0.07 22.65
N PHE A 212 2.44 -0.25 22.41
CA PHE A 212 3.30 -0.93 23.38
C PHE A 212 3.49 -0.11 24.66
N ARG A 213 3.75 1.20 24.54
CA ARG A 213 3.90 2.10 25.72
C ARG A 213 2.62 2.18 26.54
N ALA A 214 1.47 2.14 25.88
CA ALA A 214 0.17 2.16 26.55
C ALA A 214 -0.20 0.80 27.18
N GLY A 215 0.50 -0.29 26.82
CA GLY A 215 0.18 -1.64 27.26
C GLY A 215 -1.17 -2.16 26.75
N ASN A 216 -1.71 -1.55 25.70
CA ASN A 216 -3.00 -1.96 25.13
C ASN A 216 -2.79 -3.12 24.16
N ARG A 217 -3.12 -4.32 24.60
CA ARG A 217 -2.97 -5.55 23.82
C ARG A 217 -3.68 -5.50 22.47
N ASP A 218 -4.93 -5.04 22.44
CA ASP A 218 -5.75 -5.03 21.24
C ASP A 218 -5.16 -4.06 20.21
N ASP A 219 -4.74 -2.86 20.63
CA ASP A 219 -4.06 -1.90 19.77
C ASP A 219 -2.71 -2.44 19.26
N ILE A 220 -1.95 -3.17 20.10
CA ILE A 220 -0.67 -3.78 19.70
C ILE A 220 -0.92 -4.76 18.55
N ILE A 221 -1.84 -5.71 18.72
CA ILE A 221 -2.06 -6.80 17.78
C ILE A 221 -2.71 -6.29 16.48
N ASN A 222 -3.71 -5.40 16.57
CA ASN A 222 -4.33 -4.80 15.38
C ASN A 222 -3.32 -3.96 14.58
N THR A 223 -2.52 -3.12 15.27
CA THR A 223 -1.51 -2.29 14.59
C THR A 223 -0.36 -3.14 14.00
N ALA A 224 0.03 -4.22 14.68
CA ALA A 224 1.03 -5.15 14.18
C ALA A 224 0.55 -5.86 12.90
N ALA A 225 -0.73 -6.27 12.83
CA ALA A 225 -1.30 -6.88 11.63
C ALA A 225 -1.24 -5.91 10.43
N ASP A 226 -1.70 -4.66 10.62
CA ASP A 226 -1.65 -3.61 9.59
C ASP A 226 -0.22 -3.29 9.14
N LEU A 227 0.72 -3.11 10.09
CA LEU A 227 2.11 -2.82 9.77
C LEU A 227 2.74 -3.93 8.93
N GLY A 228 2.43 -5.19 9.27
CA GLY A 228 2.94 -6.34 8.54
C GLY A 228 2.45 -6.38 7.08
N HIS A 229 1.21 -5.96 6.83
CA HIS A 229 0.67 -5.81 5.48
C HIS A 229 1.49 -4.83 4.64
N TYR A 230 1.64 -3.58 5.09
CA TYR A 230 2.38 -2.55 4.32
C TYR A 230 3.86 -2.90 4.11
N ILE A 231 4.47 -3.64 5.05
CA ILE A 231 5.83 -4.17 4.85
C ILE A 231 5.81 -5.24 3.75
N GLY A 232 4.81 -6.11 3.73
CA GLY A 232 4.59 -7.08 2.65
C GLY A 232 4.53 -6.39 1.30
N ASP A 233 3.65 -5.40 1.15
CA ASP A 233 3.49 -4.59 -0.07
C ASP A 233 4.80 -3.95 -0.54
N ALA A 234 5.55 -3.34 0.39
CA ALA A 234 6.83 -2.72 0.05
C ALA A 234 7.86 -3.71 -0.49
N HIS A 235 7.68 -5.02 -0.27
CA HIS A 235 8.55 -6.07 -0.81
C HIS A 235 8.08 -6.59 -2.18
N VAL A 236 6.91 -6.19 -2.67
CA VAL A 236 6.40 -6.56 -4.01
C VAL A 236 7.00 -5.63 -5.06
N PRO A 237 7.75 -6.12 -6.06
CA PRO A 237 8.36 -5.26 -7.08
C PRO A 237 7.34 -4.40 -7.83
N LEU A 238 6.16 -4.93 -8.11
CA LEU A 238 5.12 -4.22 -8.86
C LEU A 238 4.41 -3.14 -8.04
N HIS A 239 4.50 -3.13 -6.71
CA HIS A 239 4.10 -1.99 -5.87
C HIS A 239 5.07 -0.79 -5.95
N ALA A 240 6.19 -0.94 -6.67
CA ALA A 240 7.20 0.11 -6.80
C ALA A 240 7.27 0.73 -8.21
N CYS A 241 6.28 0.48 -9.06
CA CYS A 241 6.24 1.04 -10.42
C CYS A 241 4.82 1.36 -10.89
N SER A 242 4.71 2.37 -11.74
CA SER A 242 3.45 2.80 -12.33
C SER A 242 2.88 1.84 -13.39
N ASN A 243 3.68 0.87 -13.86
CA ASN A 243 3.23 -0.24 -14.71
C ASN A 243 2.89 -1.50 -13.89
N TYR A 244 2.30 -1.29 -12.73
CA TYR A 244 2.10 -2.30 -11.69
C TYR A 244 1.32 -3.55 -12.15
N ASN A 245 0.37 -3.42 -13.08
CA ASN A 245 -0.42 -4.53 -13.60
C ASN A 245 -0.14 -4.84 -15.08
N GLY A 246 0.98 -4.34 -15.61
CA GLY A 246 1.39 -4.57 -16.99
C GLY A 246 0.57 -3.79 -18.03
N GLN A 247 -0.23 -2.82 -17.60
CA GLN A 247 -1.14 -2.03 -18.45
C GLN A 247 -0.41 -1.20 -19.51
N LYS A 248 0.88 -0.90 -19.32
CA LYS A 248 1.71 -0.19 -20.30
C LYS A 248 2.47 -1.12 -21.26
N THR A 249 2.45 -2.43 -21.00
CA THR A 249 3.21 -3.45 -21.74
C THR A 249 2.35 -4.60 -22.24
N ASP A 250 1.01 -4.46 -22.18
CA ASP A 250 0.05 -5.50 -22.58
C ASP A 250 0.23 -6.82 -21.79
N GLN A 251 0.56 -6.71 -20.48
CA GLN A 251 0.76 -7.83 -19.57
C GLN A 251 -0.26 -7.80 -18.43
N TYR A 252 -1.50 -7.47 -18.75
CA TYR A 252 -2.58 -7.35 -17.76
C TYR A 252 -2.69 -8.58 -16.86
N GLY A 253 -2.79 -8.36 -15.55
CA GLY A 253 -2.86 -9.41 -14.55
C GLY A 253 -1.50 -9.93 -14.05
N ILE A 254 -0.38 -9.34 -14.50
CA ILE A 254 0.96 -9.76 -14.06
C ILE A 254 1.17 -9.52 -12.56
N HIS A 255 0.49 -8.53 -11.98
CA HIS A 255 0.51 -8.26 -10.55
C HIS A 255 0.04 -9.48 -9.76
N ALA A 256 -1.19 -9.90 -9.99
CA ALA A 256 -1.75 -11.09 -9.35
C ALA A 256 -0.98 -12.36 -9.71
N PHE A 257 -0.41 -12.43 -10.91
CA PHE A 257 0.43 -13.56 -11.32
C PHE A 257 1.67 -13.67 -10.42
N TRP A 258 2.39 -12.56 -10.19
CA TRP A 258 3.60 -12.55 -9.38
C TRP A 258 3.31 -12.72 -7.89
N GLU A 259 2.39 -11.93 -7.35
CA GLU A 259 2.14 -11.79 -5.91
C GLU A 259 1.27 -12.91 -5.34
N SER A 260 0.36 -13.44 -6.15
CA SER A 260 -0.62 -14.44 -5.69
C SER A 260 -0.39 -15.80 -6.30
N ARG A 261 -0.46 -15.89 -7.64
CA ARG A 261 -0.44 -17.21 -8.31
C ARG A 261 0.86 -17.97 -8.06
N LEU A 262 2.03 -17.32 -8.13
CA LEU A 262 3.31 -17.98 -7.86
C LEU A 262 3.41 -18.46 -6.40
N PRO A 263 3.16 -17.62 -5.37
CA PRO A 263 3.16 -18.11 -3.99
C PRO A 263 2.15 -19.23 -3.73
N GLU A 264 0.91 -19.10 -4.22
CA GLU A 264 -0.11 -20.14 -4.03
C GLU A 264 0.29 -21.51 -4.58
N LEU A 265 0.98 -21.53 -5.72
CA LEU A 265 1.40 -22.77 -6.36
C LEU A 265 2.67 -23.38 -5.75
N PHE A 266 3.60 -22.54 -5.29
CA PHE A 266 4.97 -23.00 -5.03
C PHE A 266 5.44 -22.77 -3.60
N ALA A 267 4.83 -21.84 -2.85
CA ALA A 267 5.34 -21.46 -1.54
C ALA A 267 5.40 -22.61 -0.53
N ASP A 268 4.37 -23.47 -0.48
CA ASP A 268 4.29 -24.55 0.48
C ASP A 268 5.18 -25.75 0.12
N VAL A 269 5.63 -25.85 -1.13
CA VAL A 269 6.35 -27.03 -1.64
C VAL A 269 7.79 -26.75 -2.07
N GLN A 270 8.14 -25.48 -2.30
CA GLN A 270 9.45 -25.12 -2.85
C GLN A 270 10.19 -24.07 -1.99
N TYR A 271 9.50 -23.18 -1.23
CA TYR A 271 10.16 -22.09 -0.53
C TYR A 271 10.62 -22.50 0.86
N ASP A 272 11.84 -22.07 1.20
CA ASP A 272 12.39 -22.20 2.56
C ASP A 272 12.14 -20.89 3.34
N TYR A 273 11.36 -20.97 4.40
CA TYR A 273 11.01 -19.84 5.25
C TYR A 273 11.83 -19.74 6.55
N LEU A 274 12.94 -20.47 6.66
CA LEU A 274 13.86 -20.32 7.79
C LEU A 274 14.65 -19.00 7.63
N VAL A 275 14.09 -17.89 8.13
CA VAL A 275 14.66 -16.55 7.94
C VAL A 275 15.52 -16.06 9.11
N GLY A 276 15.54 -16.80 10.22
CA GLY A 276 16.27 -16.43 11.43
C GLY A 276 15.45 -15.58 12.41
N LYS A 277 16.14 -14.93 13.35
CA LYS A 277 15.51 -14.12 14.42
C LYS A 277 15.37 -12.67 13.99
N ALA A 278 14.31 -12.01 14.47
CA ALA A 278 14.10 -10.57 14.36
C ALA A 278 15.31 -9.78 14.87
N GLN A 279 15.64 -8.70 14.17
CA GLN A 279 16.76 -7.82 14.48
C GLN A 279 16.26 -6.41 14.80
N TYR A 280 16.95 -5.70 15.66
CA TYR A 280 16.62 -4.31 15.95
C TYR A 280 16.99 -3.41 14.77
N ILE A 281 16.02 -2.62 14.30
CA ILE A 281 16.13 -1.64 13.23
C ILE A 281 16.00 -0.25 13.84
N GLY A 282 17.12 0.47 13.95
CA GLY A 282 17.16 1.80 14.55
C GLY A 282 16.72 2.92 13.58
N ASP A 283 16.89 2.72 12.26
CA ASP A 283 16.42 3.65 11.22
C ASP A 283 15.27 3.03 10.44
N VAL A 284 14.06 3.14 10.98
CA VAL A 284 12.83 2.60 10.37
C VAL A 284 12.52 3.29 9.05
N ARG A 285 12.78 4.60 8.95
CA ARG A 285 12.59 5.34 7.70
C ARG A 285 13.55 4.84 6.64
N GLY A 286 14.83 4.70 6.98
CA GLY A 286 15.85 4.10 6.09
C GLY A 286 15.42 2.74 5.60
N PHE A 287 15.02 1.84 6.50
CA PHE A 287 14.52 0.50 6.16
C PHE A 287 13.35 0.54 5.17
N ALA A 288 12.32 1.35 5.42
CA ALA A 288 11.15 1.43 4.55
C ALA A 288 11.52 1.90 3.13
N TRP A 289 12.40 2.90 3.03
CA TRP A 289 12.88 3.41 1.75
C TRP A 289 13.77 2.43 1.01
N GLU A 290 14.73 1.81 1.66
CA GLU A 290 15.60 0.78 1.08
C GLU A 290 14.79 -0.41 0.57
N THR A 291 13.72 -0.78 1.28
CA THR A 291 12.84 -1.87 0.88
C THR A 291 12.11 -1.56 -0.42
N ILE A 292 11.49 -0.38 -0.55
CA ILE A 292 10.74 -0.01 -1.75
C ILE A 292 11.68 0.28 -2.93
N GLU A 293 12.86 0.88 -2.68
CA GLU A 293 13.91 1.10 -3.68
C GLU A 293 14.41 -0.23 -4.26
N ALA A 294 14.64 -1.24 -3.39
CA ALA A 294 15.01 -2.58 -3.82
C ALA A 294 13.90 -3.26 -4.64
N SER A 295 12.62 -3.05 -4.30
CA SER A 295 11.48 -3.51 -5.08
C SER A 295 11.45 -2.83 -6.46
N GLY A 296 11.62 -1.52 -6.51
CA GLY A 296 11.65 -0.76 -7.77
C GLY A 296 12.76 -1.20 -8.71
N ALA A 297 13.92 -1.59 -8.17
CA ALA A 297 15.03 -2.13 -8.96
C ALA A 297 14.71 -3.50 -9.61
N LEU A 298 13.74 -4.24 -9.09
CA LEU A 298 13.31 -5.54 -9.61
C LEU A 298 12.11 -5.46 -10.55
N ALA A 299 11.35 -4.38 -10.55
CA ALA A 299 10.08 -4.24 -11.28
C ALA A 299 10.24 -4.48 -12.80
N ASP A 300 11.25 -3.88 -13.41
CA ASP A 300 11.53 -4.09 -14.84
C ASP A 300 11.87 -5.56 -15.14
N SER A 301 12.57 -6.26 -14.22
CA SER A 301 12.90 -7.67 -14.39
C SER A 301 11.67 -8.56 -14.36
N VAL A 302 10.72 -8.28 -13.46
CA VAL A 302 9.43 -9.01 -13.39
C VAL A 302 8.70 -8.93 -14.73
N LEU A 303 8.59 -7.73 -15.30
CA LEU A 303 7.92 -7.50 -16.57
C LEU A 303 8.68 -8.13 -17.75
N LEU A 304 9.98 -7.90 -17.84
CA LEU A 304 10.80 -8.38 -18.97
C LEU A 304 10.88 -9.92 -19.01
N ILE A 305 11.01 -10.59 -17.88
CA ILE A 305 11.08 -12.05 -17.83
C ILE A 305 9.77 -12.68 -18.30
N GLU A 306 8.61 -12.12 -17.92
CA GLU A 306 7.31 -12.63 -18.40
C GLU A 306 7.12 -12.32 -19.88
N ALA A 307 7.45 -11.11 -20.35
CA ALA A 307 7.35 -10.75 -21.76
C ALA A 307 8.21 -11.67 -22.65
N ASP A 308 9.43 -11.97 -22.24
CA ASP A 308 10.32 -12.91 -22.94
C ASP A 308 9.72 -14.31 -22.94
N LEU A 309 9.30 -14.84 -21.79
CA LEU A 309 8.65 -16.16 -21.69
C LEU A 309 7.41 -16.22 -22.60
N ARG A 310 6.51 -15.25 -22.52
CA ARG A 310 5.27 -15.16 -23.29
C ARG A 310 5.52 -15.17 -24.79
N SER A 311 6.63 -14.62 -25.26
CA SER A 311 6.94 -14.47 -26.68
C SER A 311 7.08 -15.79 -27.43
N PHE A 312 7.52 -16.86 -26.77
CA PHE A 312 7.73 -18.18 -27.36
C PHE A 312 6.94 -19.31 -26.69
N TYR A 313 6.27 -19.04 -25.54
CA TYR A 313 5.41 -20.05 -24.91
C TYR A 313 4.10 -20.19 -25.70
N PRO A 314 3.59 -21.40 -25.95
CA PRO A 314 2.35 -21.59 -26.72
C PRO A 314 1.19 -20.82 -26.09
N LYS A 315 0.49 -20.00 -26.90
CA LYS A 315 -0.59 -19.09 -26.42
C LYS A 315 -1.74 -19.84 -25.76
N ASP A 316 -2.10 -21.00 -26.27
CA ASP A 316 -3.14 -21.88 -25.76
C ASP A 316 -2.77 -22.62 -24.48
N GLN A 317 -1.51 -22.48 -24.03
CA GLN A 317 -0.99 -23.06 -22.79
C GLN A 317 -0.60 -21.99 -21.76
N GLN A 318 -0.79 -20.72 -22.04
CA GLN A 318 -0.50 -19.63 -21.10
C GLN A 318 -1.60 -19.47 -20.06
N MET A 319 -2.86 -19.61 -20.50
CA MET A 319 -4.06 -19.45 -19.66
C MET A 319 -4.93 -20.70 -19.74
N CYS A 320 -5.53 -21.10 -18.62
CA CYS A 320 -6.42 -22.25 -18.53
C CYS A 320 -7.47 -22.06 -17.43
N PHE A 321 -8.50 -22.90 -17.43
CA PHE A 321 -9.39 -23.01 -16.28
C PHE A 321 -8.73 -23.85 -15.19
N ASP A 322 -8.65 -23.31 -13.99
CA ASP A 322 -8.16 -24.00 -12.81
C ASP A 322 -9.13 -23.85 -11.65
N GLN A 323 -9.08 -24.76 -10.68
CA GLN A 323 -9.88 -24.68 -9.45
C GLN A 323 -9.16 -23.85 -8.42
N ARG A 324 -9.78 -22.76 -7.99
CA ARG A 324 -9.25 -21.89 -6.95
C ARG A 324 -10.39 -21.55 -5.97
N LEU A 325 -10.17 -21.83 -4.70
CA LEU A 325 -11.14 -21.60 -3.62
C LEU A 325 -12.55 -22.17 -3.93
N GLY A 326 -12.58 -23.30 -4.61
CA GLY A 326 -13.83 -23.98 -4.97
C GLY A 326 -14.53 -23.41 -6.21
N GLN A 327 -13.93 -22.44 -6.89
CA GLN A 327 -14.45 -21.85 -8.12
C GLN A 327 -13.53 -22.17 -9.32
N SER A 328 -14.14 -22.31 -10.51
CA SER A 328 -13.39 -22.45 -11.76
C SER A 328 -13.05 -21.06 -12.29
N VAL A 329 -11.77 -20.73 -12.35
CA VAL A 329 -11.27 -19.41 -12.78
C VAL A 329 -10.36 -19.54 -13.98
N TRP A 330 -10.38 -18.54 -14.87
CA TRP A 330 -9.48 -18.42 -16.00
C TRP A 330 -8.20 -17.72 -15.54
N ILE A 331 -7.09 -18.46 -15.49
CA ILE A 331 -5.85 -18.02 -14.85
C ILE A 331 -4.64 -18.64 -15.56
N GLN A 332 -3.42 -18.15 -15.25
CA GLN A 332 -2.19 -18.74 -15.78
C GLN A 332 -2.09 -20.23 -15.46
N CYS A 333 -1.86 -21.03 -16.51
CA CYS A 333 -1.68 -22.46 -16.39
C CYS A 333 -0.49 -22.80 -15.47
N ARG A 334 -0.58 -23.92 -14.76
CA ARG A 334 0.43 -24.31 -13.78
C ARG A 334 1.82 -24.47 -14.40
N GLU A 335 1.90 -25.00 -15.62
CA GLU A 335 3.14 -25.21 -16.37
C GLU A 335 3.75 -23.88 -16.80
N TYR A 336 2.92 -22.92 -17.25
CA TYR A 336 3.35 -21.57 -17.56
C TYR A 336 3.86 -20.84 -16.32
N ALA A 337 3.12 -20.97 -15.22
CA ALA A 337 3.54 -20.41 -13.93
C ALA A 337 4.85 -21.04 -13.43
N ALA A 338 5.05 -22.35 -13.60
CA ALA A 338 6.30 -23.02 -13.24
C ALA A 338 7.48 -22.54 -14.08
N ALA A 339 7.28 -22.32 -15.38
CA ALA A 339 8.32 -21.78 -16.25
C ALA A 339 8.69 -20.33 -15.86
N TYR A 340 7.69 -19.52 -15.48
CA TYR A 340 7.91 -18.15 -15.00
C TYR A 340 8.62 -18.16 -13.63
N GLN A 341 8.17 -18.99 -12.67
CA GLN A 341 8.81 -19.15 -11.36
C GLN A 341 10.29 -19.56 -11.50
N LEU A 342 10.60 -20.49 -12.39
CA LEU A 342 11.99 -20.92 -12.63
C LEU A 342 12.85 -19.77 -13.14
N ARG A 343 12.33 -18.94 -14.05
CA ARG A 343 13.04 -17.78 -14.61
C ARG A 343 13.18 -16.63 -13.63
N MET A 344 12.28 -16.52 -12.63
CA MET A 344 12.42 -15.59 -11.50
C MET A 344 13.63 -15.92 -10.62
N ASN A 345 14.22 -17.11 -10.74
CA ASN A 345 15.44 -17.51 -10.05
C ASN A 345 15.41 -17.22 -8.54
N GLY A 346 14.31 -17.61 -7.87
CA GLY A 346 14.14 -17.45 -6.43
C GLY A 346 13.72 -16.02 -5.98
N MET A 347 13.45 -15.10 -6.90
CA MET A 347 13.10 -13.71 -6.55
C MET A 347 11.87 -13.65 -5.62
N VAL A 348 10.79 -14.38 -5.93
CA VAL A 348 9.55 -14.35 -5.14
C VAL A 348 9.82 -14.85 -3.72
N GLU A 349 10.48 -15.99 -3.58
CA GLU A 349 10.89 -16.53 -2.28
C GLU A 349 11.76 -15.55 -1.50
N ALA A 350 12.78 -14.98 -2.15
CA ALA A 350 13.71 -14.05 -1.50
C ALA A 350 12.96 -12.80 -0.97
N ARG A 351 12.00 -12.24 -1.74
CA ARG A 351 11.20 -11.10 -1.29
C ARG A 351 10.26 -11.48 -0.15
N MET A 352 9.61 -12.63 -0.18
CA MET A 352 8.79 -13.12 0.92
C MET A 352 9.63 -13.35 2.20
N ARG A 353 10.81 -13.93 2.10
CA ARG A 353 11.74 -14.14 3.24
C ARG A 353 12.16 -12.80 3.85
N GLN A 354 12.50 -11.82 3.02
CA GLN A 354 12.84 -10.46 3.47
C GLN A 354 11.64 -9.78 4.17
N ALA A 355 10.43 -9.93 3.63
CA ALA A 355 9.21 -9.41 4.24
C ALA A 355 8.95 -10.04 5.62
N ILE A 356 9.04 -11.36 5.75
CA ILE A 356 8.86 -12.07 7.03
C ILE A 356 9.84 -11.56 8.09
N LEU A 357 11.13 -11.48 7.75
CA LEU A 357 12.15 -10.97 8.67
C LEU A 357 11.96 -9.50 8.99
N GLY A 358 11.60 -8.68 8.00
CA GLY A 358 11.32 -7.25 8.14
C GLY A 358 10.14 -6.97 9.08
N VAL A 359 9.04 -7.70 8.90
CA VAL A 359 7.84 -7.59 9.78
C VAL A 359 8.21 -7.91 11.23
N GLY A 360 8.82 -9.06 11.47
CA GLY A 360 9.23 -9.44 12.83
C GLY A 360 10.22 -8.45 13.43
N SER A 361 11.18 -7.95 12.63
CA SER A 361 12.19 -6.99 13.08
C SER A 361 11.56 -5.63 13.43
N LEU A 362 10.57 -5.13 12.69
CA LEU A 362 9.90 -3.89 13.04
C LEU A 362 8.96 -4.06 14.25
N TRP A 363 8.29 -5.21 14.40
CA TRP A 363 7.55 -5.51 15.64
C TRP A 363 8.47 -5.52 16.86
N TYR A 364 9.61 -6.21 16.75
CA TYR A 364 10.64 -6.25 17.80
C TYR A 364 11.22 -4.87 18.11
N SER A 365 11.55 -4.09 17.08
CA SER A 365 12.10 -2.74 17.25
C SER A 365 11.10 -1.80 17.94
N ALA A 366 9.81 -1.89 17.60
CA ALA A 366 8.77 -1.09 18.24
C ALA A 366 8.61 -1.43 19.72
N TRP A 367 8.73 -2.70 20.09
CA TRP A 367 8.73 -3.15 21.49
C TRP A 367 9.94 -2.63 22.25
N ILE A 368 11.16 -2.72 21.67
CA ILE A 368 12.39 -2.15 22.27
C ILE A 368 12.25 -0.64 22.47
N GLU A 369 11.81 0.10 21.46
CA GLU A 369 11.67 1.55 21.53
C GLU A 369 10.59 2.00 22.51
N ALA A 370 9.60 1.17 22.76
CA ALA A 370 8.60 1.38 23.80
C ALA A 370 9.16 1.18 25.24
N GLY A 371 10.41 0.71 25.40
CA GLY A 371 11.03 0.41 26.69
C GLY A 371 10.88 -1.04 27.11
N SER A 372 10.63 -1.95 26.18
CA SER A 372 10.50 -3.41 26.39
C SER A 372 9.48 -3.76 27.49
N PRO A 373 8.23 -3.27 27.40
CA PRO A 373 7.22 -3.54 28.44
C PRO A 373 6.99 -5.05 28.61
N ASP A 374 6.65 -5.47 29.83
CA ASP A 374 6.28 -6.86 30.10
C ASP A 374 4.95 -7.21 29.42
N LEU A 375 5.00 -8.16 28.47
CA LEU A 375 3.83 -8.61 27.70
C LEU A 375 3.15 -9.85 28.28
N LYS A 376 3.63 -10.37 29.42
CA LYS A 376 3.05 -11.58 30.05
C LYS A 376 1.70 -11.32 30.66
N LEU A 377 1.43 -10.08 31.07
CA LEU A 377 0.12 -9.73 31.61
C LEU A 377 -0.94 -9.85 30.49
N ASN A 378 -1.88 -10.78 30.64
CA ASN A 378 -2.92 -11.10 29.64
C ASN A 378 -2.42 -11.69 28.31
N SER A 379 -1.22 -12.28 28.28
CA SER A 379 -0.66 -12.91 27.08
C SER A 379 -1.44 -14.16 26.63
N ASP A 380 -2.21 -14.78 27.50
CA ASP A 380 -3.08 -15.92 27.25
C ASP A 380 -4.46 -15.53 26.70
N ILE A 381 -4.78 -14.25 26.69
CA ILE A 381 -6.07 -13.73 26.21
C ILE A 381 -5.90 -13.31 24.75
N ARG A 382 -6.81 -13.76 23.88
CA ARG A 382 -6.85 -13.33 22.46
C ARG A 382 -7.24 -11.86 22.36
N ALA A 383 -6.60 -11.16 21.43
CA ALA A 383 -6.97 -9.79 21.11
C ALA A 383 -8.36 -9.74 20.49
N SER A 384 -9.08 -8.67 20.78
CA SER A 384 -10.34 -8.37 20.12
C SER A 384 -10.06 -7.61 18.83
N TRP A 385 -10.78 -7.96 17.78
CA TRP A 385 -10.77 -7.13 16.57
C TRP A 385 -11.39 -5.77 16.90
N ILE A 386 -10.64 -4.72 16.58
CA ILE A 386 -11.16 -3.35 16.66
C ILE A 386 -11.93 -3.11 15.36
N PRO A 387 -13.28 -3.01 15.42
CA PRO A 387 -14.08 -2.85 14.22
C PRO A 387 -13.65 -1.63 13.41
N ASP A 388 -13.15 -1.85 12.20
CA ASP A 388 -12.86 -0.78 11.26
C ASP A 388 -14.11 -0.54 10.40
N SER A 389 -14.66 0.66 10.49
CA SER A 389 -15.85 1.04 9.72
C SER A 389 -15.69 0.90 8.21
N ASN A 390 -14.45 1.00 7.71
CA ASN A 390 -14.16 0.85 6.29
C ASN A 390 -14.09 -0.63 5.87
N VAL A 391 -13.60 -1.53 6.73
CA VAL A 391 -13.68 -2.98 6.49
C VAL A 391 -15.15 -3.43 6.48
N ILE A 392 -15.95 -2.97 7.46
CA ILE A 392 -17.39 -3.26 7.48
C ILE A 392 -18.08 -2.73 6.21
N LYS A 393 -17.72 -1.52 5.79
CA LYS A 393 -18.27 -0.93 4.56
C LYS A 393 -17.87 -1.73 3.31
N TYR A 394 -16.63 -2.23 3.24
CA TYR A 394 -16.20 -3.12 2.17
C TYR A 394 -17.05 -4.38 2.10
N ASP A 395 -17.25 -5.07 3.23
CA ASP A 395 -18.08 -6.28 3.27
C ASP A 395 -19.52 -6.00 2.77
N GLN A 396 -20.07 -4.83 3.10
CA GLN A 396 -21.37 -4.38 2.58
C GLN A 396 -21.37 -4.10 1.07
N LEU A 397 -20.29 -3.47 0.55
CA LEU A 397 -20.13 -3.19 -0.89
C LEU A 397 -20.06 -4.49 -1.69
N ILE A 398 -19.31 -5.47 -1.23
CA ILE A 398 -19.20 -6.79 -1.87
C ILE A 398 -20.55 -7.51 -1.87
N GLN A 399 -21.24 -7.56 -0.73
CA GLN A 399 -22.59 -8.17 -0.65
C GLN A 399 -23.58 -7.53 -1.62
N ASN A 400 -23.44 -6.24 -1.91
CA ASN A 400 -24.31 -5.49 -2.82
C ASN A 400 -23.83 -5.51 -4.29
N GLY A 401 -22.72 -6.20 -4.61
CA GLY A 401 -22.14 -6.26 -5.96
C GLY A 401 -21.61 -4.92 -6.47
N SER A 402 -21.25 -3.99 -5.58
CA SER A 402 -20.73 -2.66 -5.93
C SER A 402 -19.22 -2.71 -6.08
N LYS A 403 -18.67 -1.98 -7.08
CA LYS A 403 -17.23 -1.73 -7.16
C LYS A 403 -16.83 -0.65 -6.15
N GLY A 404 -15.76 -0.89 -5.40
CA GLY A 404 -15.18 0.08 -4.48
C GLY A 404 -14.17 1.02 -5.15
N PHE A 405 -13.36 1.69 -4.33
CA PHE A 405 -12.20 2.47 -4.78
C PHE A 405 -11.03 1.50 -5.04
N GLY A 406 -10.37 1.63 -6.17
CA GLY A 406 -9.18 0.84 -6.54
C GLY A 406 -8.37 1.63 -7.56
N ARG A 407 -7.23 1.11 -7.99
CA ARG A 407 -6.53 1.64 -9.17
C ARG A 407 -7.32 1.25 -10.44
N ASP A 408 -7.29 2.10 -11.47
CA ASP A 408 -8.12 1.96 -12.68
C ASP A 408 -7.97 0.62 -13.43
N HIS A 409 -6.97 -0.17 -13.14
CA HIS A 409 -6.66 -1.44 -13.83
C HIS A 409 -6.53 -2.64 -12.87
N GLU A 410 -7.04 -2.51 -11.65
CA GLU A 410 -7.16 -3.60 -10.67
C GLU A 410 -8.48 -4.35 -10.77
#